data_7590e3e30886958f9dd6196253a18b6e
#
_entry.id   7590e3e30886958f9dd6196253a18b6e
#
_cell.length_a   1.000
_cell.length_b   1.000
_cell.length_c   1.000
_cell.angle_alpha   90.00
_cell.angle_beta   90.00
_cell.angle_gamma   90.00
#
_symmetry.space_group_name_H-M   'P 1'
#
loop_
_entity.id
_entity.type
_entity.pdbx_description
1 polymer ?
#
loop_
_entity_poly.entity_id
_entity_poly.type
_entity_poly.pdbx_seq_one_letter_code
_entity_poly.pdbx_strand_id
1 'polypeptide(L)'
;MPALNLAICWKHFLVLLENKPAGNLIDLKQLLILREYAPEIICCNCILLQSNPKFSVCCKAAANYSKNDYKFISYLTGLIEGDGTIFVPKTERSSKGKLNYPSIQIVFHLKDLPLALLIQKKLGYGSLIRKKGLNAYILTINDQKGILSLVNLLNGNMKTPKINYLYKLIDWLNNKNLNLNLTKLPLNTDSLKNNAWFSGIIESDGHFRIRTALAGKYPKIECKFELSQRQKDHLGYSNKLFLTDIANFLNTSLKNIRENTIHPQYRLRTVNLKSNLILINYLNEFPLFGSKFLDNNNWKEILNLFNPRFKYSQENIDKVLNLKSEMNDKRTIFTWNHLEKLL
;
A
#
# COMPACT_ATOMS: atom_id res chain seq x y z
N MET A 1 3.86 -32.80 -24.96
CA MET A 1 2.77 -31.97 -25.53
C MET A 1 2.29 -30.88 -24.56
N PRO A 2 3.07 -29.83 -24.26
CA PRO A 2 2.58 -28.67 -23.49
C PRO A 2 2.33 -27.41 -24.34
N ALA A 3 2.73 -27.42 -25.61
CA ALA A 3 2.66 -26.19 -26.44
C ALA A 3 1.26 -25.84 -27.01
N LEU A 4 0.33 -26.79 -27.07
CA LEU A 4 -0.99 -26.56 -27.66
C LEU A 4 -1.96 -25.79 -26.75
N ASN A 5 -1.81 -25.87 -25.42
CA ASN A 5 -2.72 -25.19 -24.49
C ASN A 5 -2.44 -23.68 -24.35
N LEU A 6 -1.22 -23.23 -24.65
CA LEU A 6 -0.85 -21.81 -24.63
C LEU A 6 -1.51 -21.02 -25.77
N ALA A 7 -1.61 -21.62 -26.96
CA ALA A 7 -2.21 -20.96 -28.12
C ALA A 7 -3.74 -20.76 -27.99
N ILE A 8 -4.42 -21.66 -27.27
CA ILE A 8 -5.89 -21.58 -27.06
C ILE A 8 -6.24 -20.48 -26.05
N CYS A 9 -5.46 -20.32 -24.98
CA CYS A 9 -5.65 -19.24 -24.01
C CYS A 9 -5.41 -17.85 -24.62
N TRP A 10 -4.42 -17.72 -25.53
CA TRP A 10 -4.17 -16.45 -26.22
C TRP A 10 -5.27 -16.08 -27.21
N LYS A 11 -5.84 -17.04 -27.92
CA LYS A 11 -6.99 -16.79 -28.81
C LYS A 11 -8.21 -16.28 -28.05
N HIS A 12 -8.54 -16.83 -26.90
CA HIS A 12 -9.64 -16.36 -26.06
C HIS A 12 -9.37 -14.99 -25.42
N PHE A 13 -8.11 -14.67 -25.10
CA PHE A 13 -7.74 -13.35 -24.57
C PHE A 13 -7.81 -12.25 -25.64
N LEU A 14 -7.39 -12.52 -26.89
CA LEU A 14 -7.52 -11.59 -28.02
C LEU A 14 -8.97 -11.34 -28.41
N VAL A 15 -9.83 -12.36 -28.42
CA VAL A 15 -11.27 -12.22 -28.68
C VAL A 15 -11.98 -11.37 -27.61
N LEU A 16 -11.51 -11.38 -26.37
CA LEU A 16 -12.02 -10.50 -25.31
C LEU A 16 -11.58 -9.04 -25.47
N LEU A 17 -10.48 -8.77 -26.18
CA LEU A 17 -10.01 -7.40 -26.49
C LEU A 17 -10.74 -6.80 -27.72
N GLU A 18 -11.12 -7.62 -28.70
CA GLU A 18 -11.79 -7.18 -29.92
C GLU A 18 -13.28 -6.80 -29.73
N ASN A 19 -13.92 -7.28 -28.66
CA ASN A 19 -15.36 -7.05 -28.39
C ASN A 19 -15.64 -5.89 -27.40
N LYS A 20 -14.72 -4.95 -27.18
CA LYS A 20 -15.00 -3.75 -26.36
C LYS A 20 -15.19 -2.51 -27.23
N PRO A 21 -16.22 -1.68 -26.96
CA PRO A 21 -16.44 -0.44 -27.69
C PRO A 21 -15.25 0.53 -27.46
N ALA A 22 -14.85 1.17 -28.56
CA ALA A 22 -13.75 2.13 -28.64
C ALA A 22 -13.86 3.22 -27.55
N GLY A 23 -12.86 3.35 -26.69
CA GLY A 23 -12.83 4.43 -25.71
C GLY A 23 -11.70 4.42 -24.67
N ASN A 24 -10.88 3.37 -24.59
CA ASN A 24 -9.72 3.39 -23.69
C ASN A 24 -8.57 2.57 -24.29
N LEU A 25 -7.73 3.23 -25.08
CA LEU A 25 -6.44 2.69 -25.48
C LEU A 25 -5.56 2.51 -24.24
N ILE A 26 -5.37 1.27 -23.82
CA ILE A 26 -4.25 0.90 -22.97
C ILE A 26 -3.01 1.08 -23.85
N ASP A 27 -2.08 1.93 -23.42
CA ASP A 27 -0.83 2.17 -24.13
C ASP A 27 -0.13 0.82 -24.38
N LEU A 28 0.23 0.58 -25.66
CA LEU A 28 0.94 -0.63 -26.09
C LEU A 28 2.21 -0.91 -25.24
N LYS A 29 2.82 0.12 -24.66
CA LYS A 29 3.93 -0.01 -23.70
C LYS A 29 3.50 -0.65 -22.38
N GLN A 30 2.28 -0.40 -21.90
CA GLN A 30 1.75 -1.06 -20.70
C GLN A 30 1.41 -2.53 -20.98
N LEU A 31 1.00 -2.86 -22.19
CA LEU A 31 0.81 -4.25 -22.65
C LEU A 31 2.14 -5.01 -22.79
N LEU A 32 3.22 -4.35 -23.19
CA LEU A 32 4.55 -4.95 -23.25
C LEU A 32 5.13 -5.25 -21.86
N ILE A 33 4.90 -4.36 -20.88
CA ILE A 33 5.27 -4.62 -19.47
C ILE A 33 4.50 -5.83 -18.93
N LEU A 34 3.21 -5.93 -19.22
CA LEU A 34 2.39 -7.11 -18.87
C LEU A 34 2.91 -8.41 -19.55
N ARG A 35 3.51 -8.31 -20.73
CA ARG A 35 4.07 -9.45 -21.46
C ARG A 35 5.35 -10.01 -20.81
N GLU A 36 6.20 -9.16 -20.23
CA GLU A 36 7.41 -9.60 -19.53
C GLU A 36 7.09 -10.24 -18.18
N TYR A 37 5.99 -9.84 -17.52
CA TYR A 37 5.59 -10.36 -16.20
C TYR A 37 4.51 -11.44 -16.24
N ALA A 38 3.91 -11.72 -17.40
CA ALA A 38 2.79 -12.66 -17.55
C ALA A 38 3.11 -14.13 -17.91
N PRO A 39 4.31 -14.53 -18.39
CA PRO A 39 4.51 -15.91 -18.87
C PRO A 39 4.41 -16.97 -17.78
N GLU A 40 4.64 -16.62 -16.50
CA GLU A 40 4.68 -17.61 -15.41
C GLU A 40 3.34 -17.81 -14.68
N ILE A 41 2.33 -16.96 -14.95
CA ILE A 41 1.05 -16.99 -14.21
C ILE A 41 0.16 -18.19 -14.58
N ILE A 42 0.41 -18.86 -15.69
CA ILE A 42 -0.50 -19.90 -16.25
C ILE A 42 -0.13 -21.32 -15.79
N CYS A 43 1.06 -21.55 -15.24
CA CYS A 43 1.54 -22.93 -15.01
C CYS A 43 1.43 -23.47 -13.58
N CYS A 44 1.14 -22.67 -12.56
CA CYS A 44 1.19 -23.13 -11.16
C CYS A 44 -0.11 -23.65 -10.55
N ASN A 45 -1.26 -23.54 -11.23
CA ASN A 45 -2.55 -23.93 -10.62
C ASN A 45 -3.00 -25.40 -10.85
N CYS A 46 -2.22 -26.26 -11.54
CA CYS A 46 -2.68 -27.61 -11.88
C CYS A 46 -1.97 -28.81 -11.20
N ILE A 47 -0.98 -28.62 -10.35
CA ILE A 47 -0.16 -29.77 -9.88
C ILE A 47 -0.19 -30.07 -8.37
N LEU A 48 -0.90 -29.32 -7.53
CA LEU A 48 -0.95 -29.61 -6.08
C LEU A 48 -2.36 -29.87 -5.54
N LEU A 49 -3.09 -30.76 -6.19
CA LEU A 49 -4.31 -31.37 -5.62
C LEU A 49 -4.14 -32.89 -5.51
N GLN A 50 -3.25 -33.37 -4.66
CA GLN A 50 -3.36 -34.70 -4.08
C GLN A 50 -2.55 -34.81 -2.79
N SER A 51 -3.25 -35.30 -1.73
CA SER A 51 -2.77 -35.82 -0.43
C SER A 51 -2.51 -34.81 0.70
N ASN A 52 -3.39 -34.55 1.61
CA ASN A 52 -3.58 -35.15 2.93
C ASN A 52 -4.50 -34.33 3.85
N PRO A 53 -5.47 -34.94 4.53
CA PRO A 53 -6.38 -34.27 5.43
C PRO A 53 -5.87 -34.35 6.87
N LYS A 54 -5.25 -33.32 7.37
CA LYS A 54 -5.10 -33.00 8.80
C LYS A 54 -4.30 -31.70 8.97
N PHE A 55 -4.89 -30.56 8.67
CA PHE A 55 -4.36 -29.30 9.18
C PHE A 55 -4.99 -29.00 10.54
N SER A 56 -4.30 -29.41 11.59
CA SER A 56 -4.45 -28.76 12.89
C SER A 56 -3.82 -27.37 12.72
N VAL A 57 -4.65 -26.33 12.67
CA VAL A 57 -4.20 -24.93 12.66
C VAL A 57 -3.76 -24.60 14.09
N CYS A 58 -2.57 -25.06 14.44
CA CYS A 58 -1.90 -24.67 15.67
C CYS A 58 -1.16 -23.35 15.44
N CYS A 59 -1.30 -22.40 16.38
CA CYS A 59 -0.71 -21.08 16.45
C CYS A 59 0.84 -21.04 16.45
N LYS A 60 1.51 -21.71 15.50
CA LYS A 60 2.96 -21.73 15.32
C LYS A 60 3.42 -21.33 13.92
N ALA A 61 2.64 -20.52 13.19
CA ALA A 61 3.01 -20.06 11.85
C ALA A 61 4.01 -18.89 11.83
N ALA A 62 4.52 -18.44 12.97
CA ALA A 62 5.50 -17.33 13.02
C ALA A 62 6.96 -17.76 12.73
N ALA A 63 7.23 -19.04 12.47
CA ALA A 63 8.59 -19.57 12.56
C ALA A 63 9.35 -19.74 11.23
N ASN A 64 8.75 -19.55 10.05
CA ASN A 64 9.41 -19.87 8.78
C ASN A 64 9.25 -18.81 7.65
N TYR A 65 8.99 -17.56 7.99
CA TYR A 65 9.06 -16.50 6.97
C TYR A 65 10.52 -16.10 6.72
N SER A 66 10.92 -16.03 5.45
CA SER A 66 12.21 -15.43 5.08
C SER A 66 12.24 -13.96 5.50
N LYS A 67 13.43 -13.36 5.59
CA LYS A 67 13.57 -11.93 5.88
C LYS A 67 12.82 -11.06 4.87
N ASN A 68 12.73 -11.50 3.62
CA ASN A 68 11.99 -10.80 2.57
C ASN A 68 10.48 -10.92 2.77
N ASP A 69 9.98 -12.08 3.21
CA ASP A 69 8.57 -12.25 3.52
C ASP A 69 8.16 -11.34 4.69
N TYR A 70 8.99 -11.22 5.72
CA TYR A 70 8.72 -10.32 6.85
C TYR A 70 8.67 -8.84 6.43
N LYS A 71 9.56 -8.41 5.52
CA LYS A 71 9.50 -7.05 4.95
C LYS A 71 8.22 -6.82 4.16
N PHE A 72 7.82 -7.78 3.34
CA PHE A 72 6.57 -7.71 2.59
C PHE A 72 5.34 -7.67 3.51
N ILE A 73 5.28 -8.55 4.53
CA ILE A 73 4.18 -8.61 5.49
C ILE A 73 4.03 -7.27 6.22
N SER A 74 5.11 -6.72 6.75
CA SER A 74 5.05 -5.44 7.46
C SER A 74 4.67 -4.28 6.55
N TYR A 75 5.20 -4.21 5.32
CA TYR A 75 4.80 -3.22 4.30
C TYR A 75 3.30 -3.34 3.97
N LEU A 76 2.83 -4.55 3.65
CA LEU A 76 1.43 -4.80 3.32
C LEU A 76 0.50 -4.45 4.48
N THR A 77 0.90 -4.76 5.72
CA THR A 77 0.16 -4.37 6.92
C THR A 77 -0.01 -2.85 6.99
N GLY A 78 1.08 -2.08 6.85
CA GLY A 78 1.01 -0.62 6.81
C GLY A 78 0.12 -0.09 5.69
N LEU A 79 0.23 -0.65 4.49
CA LEU A 79 -0.61 -0.28 3.34
C LEU A 79 -2.10 -0.55 3.61
N ILE A 80 -2.45 -1.70 4.20
CA ILE A 80 -3.83 -2.05 4.59
C ILE A 80 -4.32 -1.13 5.71
N GLU A 81 -3.47 -0.77 6.66
CA GLU A 81 -3.83 0.15 7.73
C GLU A 81 -4.07 1.58 7.23
N GLY A 82 -3.40 2.00 6.16
CA GLY A 82 -3.71 3.25 5.46
C GLY A 82 -4.93 3.11 4.55
N ASP A 83 -4.77 2.53 3.37
CA ASP A 83 -5.76 2.50 2.28
C ASP A 83 -6.66 1.26 2.26
N GLY A 84 -6.50 0.33 3.20
CA GLY A 84 -7.32 -0.87 3.27
C GLY A 84 -8.62 -0.69 4.05
N THR A 85 -9.61 -1.52 3.74
CA THR A 85 -10.87 -1.63 4.48
C THR A 85 -11.10 -3.09 4.85
N ILE A 86 -11.33 -3.36 6.14
CA ILE A 86 -11.74 -4.67 6.65
C ILE A 86 -13.25 -4.59 6.86
N PHE A 87 -14.00 -5.25 5.99
CA PHE A 87 -15.46 -5.30 6.05
C PHE A 87 -15.93 -6.60 6.70
N VAL A 88 -16.79 -6.48 7.71
CA VAL A 88 -17.46 -7.62 8.35
C VAL A 88 -18.96 -7.40 8.25
N PRO A 89 -19.71 -8.32 7.66
CA PRO A 89 -21.15 -8.17 7.49
C PRO A 89 -21.87 -8.20 8.85
N LYS A 90 -22.85 -7.31 9.00
CA LYS A 90 -23.70 -7.26 10.21
C LYS A 90 -24.78 -8.33 10.23
N THR A 91 -25.22 -8.78 9.06
CA THR A 91 -26.27 -9.78 8.86
C THR A 91 -25.72 -10.97 8.09
N GLU A 92 -26.23 -12.15 8.39
CA GLU A 92 -25.81 -13.38 7.72
C GLU A 92 -26.21 -13.40 6.25
N ARG A 93 -27.41 -12.88 5.95
CA ARG A 93 -27.95 -12.82 4.58
C ARG A 93 -28.32 -11.38 4.20
N SER A 94 -28.20 -11.09 2.92
CA SER A 94 -28.69 -9.85 2.32
C SER A 94 -30.24 -9.89 2.25
N SER A 95 -30.86 -8.74 1.97
CA SER A 95 -32.31 -8.65 1.70
C SER A 95 -32.79 -9.55 0.57
N LYS A 96 -31.88 -9.97 -0.33
CA LYS A 96 -32.15 -10.90 -1.45
C LYS A 96 -31.86 -12.38 -1.09
N GLY A 97 -31.65 -12.71 0.18
CA GLY A 97 -31.38 -14.07 0.66
C GLY A 97 -29.97 -14.60 0.42
N LYS A 98 -29.08 -13.82 -0.24
CA LYS A 98 -27.69 -14.24 -0.48
C LYS A 98 -26.87 -14.14 0.80
N LEU A 99 -25.99 -15.12 1.04
CA LEU A 99 -25.03 -15.10 2.14
C LEU A 99 -24.07 -13.91 2.01
N ASN A 100 -23.87 -13.22 3.12
CA ASN A 100 -22.90 -12.15 3.22
C ASN A 100 -21.57 -12.71 3.76
N TYR A 101 -20.48 -12.34 3.12
CA TYR A 101 -19.12 -12.73 3.54
C TYR A 101 -18.30 -11.49 3.87
N PRO A 102 -17.32 -11.61 4.78
CA PRO A 102 -16.36 -10.54 5.02
C PRO A 102 -15.47 -10.33 3.79
N SER A 103 -14.87 -9.17 3.72
CA SER A 103 -13.85 -8.87 2.70
C SER A 103 -12.77 -7.95 3.25
N ILE A 104 -11.56 -8.10 2.73
CA ILE A 104 -10.49 -7.12 2.90
C ILE A 104 -10.27 -6.49 1.53
N GLN A 105 -10.32 -5.16 1.48
CA GLN A 105 -10.21 -4.39 0.25
C GLN A 105 -9.03 -3.43 0.37
N ILE A 106 -8.23 -3.29 -0.69
CA ILE A 106 -7.15 -2.32 -0.78
C ILE A 106 -7.42 -1.45 -2.01
N VAL A 107 -7.40 -0.14 -1.82
CA VAL A 107 -7.67 0.82 -2.89
C VAL A 107 -6.34 1.30 -3.46
N PHE A 108 -6.20 1.28 -4.79
CA PHE A 108 -5.04 1.79 -5.51
C PHE A 108 -5.48 2.86 -6.50
N HIS A 109 -4.70 3.92 -6.64
CA HIS A 109 -4.90 4.87 -7.73
C HIS A 109 -4.64 4.18 -9.08
N LEU A 110 -5.26 4.66 -10.19
CA LEU A 110 -5.09 4.03 -11.51
C LEU A 110 -3.63 3.88 -11.92
N LYS A 111 -2.78 4.87 -11.59
CA LYS A 111 -1.34 4.85 -11.87
C LYS A 111 -0.61 3.72 -11.16
N ASP A 112 -1.12 3.23 -10.01
CA ASP A 112 -0.50 2.19 -9.18
C ASP A 112 -1.00 0.76 -9.52
N LEU A 113 -1.58 0.56 -10.71
CA LEU A 113 -2.00 -0.76 -11.20
C LEU A 113 -0.86 -1.82 -11.16
N PRO A 114 0.39 -1.52 -11.55
CA PRO A 114 1.47 -2.51 -11.46
C PRO A 114 1.74 -3.00 -10.04
N LEU A 115 1.70 -2.10 -9.05
CA LEU A 115 1.82 -2.48 -7.64
C LEU A 115 0.64 -3.36 -7.19
N ALA A 116 -0.60 -3.00 -7.57
CA ALA A 116 -1.80 -3.76 -7.23
C ALA A 116 -1.74 -5.20 -7.78
N LEU A 117 -1.31 -5.37 -9.04
CA LEU A 117 -1.11 -6.67 -9.68
C LEU A 117 -0.03 -7.50 -8.98
N LEU A 118 1.08 -6.87 -8.60
CA LEU A 118 2.17 -7.55 -7.90
C LEU A 118 1.73 -8.03 -6.52
N ILE A 119 1.01 -7.20 -5.75
CA ILE A 119 0.45 -7.58 -4.45
C ILE A 119 -0.55 -8.72 -4.61
N GLN A 120 -1.46 -8.65 -5.62
CA GLN A 120 -2.39 -9.73 -5.93
C GLN A 120 -1.65 -11.04 -6.22
N LYS A 121 -0.61 -10.99 -7.07
CA LYS A 121 0.24 -12.16 -7.40
C LYS A 121 0.89 -12.74 -6.15
N LYS A 122 1.49 -11.92 -5.29
CA LYS A 122 2.15 -12.36 -4.06
C LYS A 122 1.20 -12.96 -3.04
N LEU A 123 0.00 -12.40 -2.91
CA LEU A 123 -1.03 -12.95 -2.05
C LEU A 123 -1.62 -14.25 -2.58
N GLY A 124 -1.65 -14.43 -3.90
CA GLY A 124 -2.30 -15.57 -4.57
C GLY A 124 -3.84 -15.56 -4.49
N TYR A 125 -4.43 -14.50 -3.97
CA TYR A 125 -5.87 -14.36 -3.72
C TYR A 125 -6.39 -12.99 -4.14
N GLY A 126 -7.72 -12.91 -4.32
CA GLY A 126 -8.43 -11.66 -4.55
C GLY A 126 -8.68 -11.35 -6.02
N SER A 127 -9.59 -10.43 -6.23
CA SER A 127 -9.96 -9.90 -7.55
C SER A 127 -9.66 -8.41 -7.61
N LEU A 128 -9.05 -7.97 -8.70
CA LEU A 128 -8.72 -6.56 -8.95
C LEU A 128 -9.72 -5.99 -9.96
N ILE A 129 -10.49 -4.99 -9.53
CA ILE A 129 -11.57 -4.40 -10.33
C ILE A 129 -11.38 -2.87 -10.39
N ARG A 130 -11.48 -2.30 -11.60
CA ARG A 130 -11.54 -0.85 -11.77
C ARG A 130 -12.88 -0.33 -11.29
N LYS A 131 -12.89 0.66 -10.40
CA LYS A 131 -14.12 1.27 -9.90
C LYS A 131 -14.65 2.28 -10.92
N LYS A 132 -15.89 2.02 -11.42
CA LYS A 132 -16.55 2.93 -12.38
C LYS A 132 -16.73 4.32 -11.73
N GLY A 133 -16.39 5.38 -12.46
CA GLY A 133 -16.54 6.77 -12.02
C GLY A 133 -15.45 7.27 -11.06
N LEU A 134 -14.47 6.43 -10.69
CA LEU A 134 -13.33 6.83 -9.86
C LEU A 134 -12.00 6.47 -10.52
N ASN A 135 -10.96 7.24 -10.20
CA ASN A 135 -9.60 6.94 -10.63
C ASN A 135 -8.92 5.91 -9.72
N ALA A 136 -9.59 4.75 -9.54
CA ALA A 136 -9.15 3.74 -8.61
C ALA A 136 -9.37 2.31 -9.11
N TYR A 137 -8.44 1.42 -8.72
CA TYR A 137 -8.60 -0.03 -8.67
C TYR A 137 -8.85 -0.47 -7.24
N ILE A 138 -9.68 -1.48 -7.06
CA ILE A 138 -9.90 -2.11 -5.76
C ILE A 138 -9.50 -3.58 -5.86
N LEU A 139 -8.50 -3.97 -5.07
CA LEU A 139 -8.17 -5.36 -4.81
C LEU A 139 -9.06 -5.86 -3.68
N THR A 140 -9.96 -6.79 -3.98
CA THR A 140 -10.92 -7.35 -3.02
C THR A 140 -10.58 -8.81 -2.76
N ILE A 141 -10.31 -9.14 -1.51
CA ILE A 141 -10.10 -10.51 -1.02
C ILE A 141 -11.35 -10.87 -0.21
N ASN A 142 -12.14 -11.85 -0.67
CA ASN A 142 -13.40 -12.28 -0.05
C ASN A 142 -13.58 -13.80 -0.04
N ASP A 143 -12.62 -14.54 -0.59
CA ASP A 143 -12.59 -15.99 -0.44
C ASP A 143 -12.05 -16.38 0.95
N GLN A 144 -12.49 -17.52 1.48
CA GLN A 144 -12.18 -17.96 2.83
C GLN A 144 -10.67 -18.15 3.05
N LYS A 145 -9.97 -18.76 2.10
CA LYS A 145 -8.52 -19.03 2.23
C LYS A 145 -7.72 -17.72 2.22
N GLY A 146 -8.06 -16.79 1.33
CA GLY A 146 -7.44 -15.49 1.24
C GLY A 146 -7.68 -14.63 2.49
N ILE A 147 -8.90 -14.64 3.03
CA ILE A 147 -9.22 -13.96 4.30
C ILE A 147 -8.41 -14.56 5.45
N LEU A 148 -8.35 -15.88 5.60
CA LEU A 148 -7.55 -16.53 6.65
C LEU A 148 -6.05 -16.22 6.50
N SER A 149 -5.52 -16.26 5.28
CA SER A 149 -4.15 -15.87 4.99
C SER A 149 -3.86 -14.44 5.45
N LEU A 150 -4.73 -13.47 5.08
CA LEU A 150 -4.55 -12.07 5.49
C LEU A 150 -4.74 -11.88 7.00
N VAL A 151 -5.69 -12.57 7.64
CA VAL A 151 -5.83 -12.51 9.11
C VAL A 151 -4.55 -12.96 9.79
N ASN A 152 -3.94 -14.04 9.34
CA ASN A 152 -2.67 -14.54 9.89
C ASN A 152 -1.51 -13.54 9.65
N LEU A 153 -1.49 -12.87 8.50
CA LEU A 153 -0.48 -11.84 8.19
C LEU A 153 -0.64 -10.58 9.03
N LEU A 154 -1.88 -10.15 9.28
CA LEU A 154 -2.18 -8.89 9.98
C LEU A 154 -2.13 -9.02 11.50
N ASN A 155 -2.53 -10.19 12.02
CA ASN A 155 -2.68 -10.44 13.45
C ASN A 155 -1.32 -10.41 14.17
N GLY A 156 -1.13 -9.43 15.07
CA GLY A 156 0.14 -9.14 15.74
C GLY A 156 1.12 -8.26 14.96
N ASN A 157 0.78 -7.84 13.73
CA ASN A 157 1.62 -6.94 12.91
C ASN A 157 1.05 -5.52 12.79
N MET A 158 -0.22 -5.31 13.14
CA MET A 158 -0.87 -4.00 13.07
C MET A 158 -0.41 -3.05 14.19
N LYS A 159 -0.37 -1.75 13.89
CA LYS A 159 0.04 -0.68 14.84
C LYS A 159 -1.04 0.38 15.03
N THR A 160 -2.14 0.36 14.28
CA THR A 160 -3.19 1.39 14.35
C THR A 160 -4.49 0.86 14.96
N PRO A 161 -5.43 1.74 15.35
CA PRO A 161 -6.75 1.35 15.82
C PRO A 161 -7.54 0.49 14.84
N LYS A 162 -7.14 0.39 13.57
CA LYS A 162 -7.77 -0.50 12.58
C LYS A 162 -7.74 -1.98 13.02
N ILE A 163 -6.90 -2.36 13.99
CA ILE A 163 -6.90 -3.69 14.63
C ILE A 163 -8.28 -4.07 15.18
N ASN A 164 -9.10 -3.10 15.61
CA ASN A 164 -10.44 -3.38 16.10
C ASN A 164 -11.37 -3.97 15.01
N TYR A 165 -11.14 -3.64 13.75
CA TYR A 165 -11.86 -4.25 12.63
C TYR A 165 -11.35 -5.67 12.35
N LEU A 166 -10.03 -5.90 12.51
CA LEU A 166 -9.46 -7.26 12.44
C LEU A 166 -10.03 -8.14 13.56
N TYR A 167 -10.17 -7.63 14.78
CA TYR A 167 -10.75 -8.37 15.88
C TYR A 167 -12.22 -8.76 15.62
N LYS A 168 -13.02 -7.85 15.04
CA LYS A 168 -14.38 -8.18 14.60
C LYS A 168 -14.40 -9.26 13.53
N LEU A 169 -13.43 -9.24 12.61
CA LEU A 169 -13.30 -10.28 11.59
C LEU A 169 -12.92 -11.64 12.21
N ILE A 170 -11.99 -11.65 13.17
CA ILE A 170 -11.60 -12.86 13.91
C ILE A 170 -12.82 -13.45 14.68
N ASP A 171 -13.61 -12.61 15.36
CA ASP A 171 -14.82 -13.04 16.04
C ASP A 171 -15.82 -13.66 15.05
N TRP A 172 -16.04 -13.00 13.91
CA TRP A 172 -16.92 -13.51 12.88
C TRP A 172 -16.48 -14.88 12.36
N LEU A 173 -15.16 -15.07 12.11
CA LEU A 173 -14.59 -16.34 11.64
C LEU A 173 -14.74 -17.44 12.69
N ASN A 174 -14.45 -17.17 13.95
CA ASN A 174 -14.59 -18.12 15.04
C ASN A 174 -16.05 -18.54 15.27
N ASN A 175 -17.00 -17.58 15.13
CA ASN A 175 -18.43 -17.85 15.32
C ASN A 175 -19.08 -18.67 14.18
N LYS A 176 -18.42 -18.77 13.02
CA LYS A 176 -18.92 -19.55 11.86
C LYS A 176 -18.63 -21.05 11.95
N ASN A 177 -18.32 -21.57 13.12
CA ASN A 177 -18.05 -23.01 13.38
C ASN A 177 -16.94 -23.62 12.50
N LEU A 178 -15.97 -22.81 12.09
CA LEU A 178 -14.85 -23.27 11.27
C LEU A 178 -13.76 -23.98 12.10
N ASN A 179 -13.99 -24.20 13.40
CA ASN A 179 -13.02 -24.77 14.36
C ASN A 179 -11.63 -24.10 14.32
N LEU A 180 -11.61 -22.80 14.00
CA LEU A 180 -10.35 -22.08 13.72
C LEU A 180 -9.64 -21.64 15.00
N ASN A 181 -10.36 -21.37 16.08
CA ASN A 181 -9.85 -20.89 17.38
C ASN A 181 -8.78 -19.80 17.24
N LEU A 182 -9.02 -18.82 16.35
CA LEU A 182 -8.12 -17.72 16.10
C LEU A 182 -8.00 -16.82 17.34
N THR A 183 -6.77 -16.65 17.83
CA THR A 183 -6.47 -15.78 18.98
C THR A 183 -6.22 -14.36 18.51
N LYS A 184 -6.78 -13.35 19.19
CA LYS A 184 -6.49 -11.93 18.94
C LYS A 184 -5.13 -11.57 19.56
N LEU A 185 -4.20 -11.16 18.73
CA LEU A 185 -2.88 -10.67 19.19
C LEU A 185 -2.92 -9.14 19.34
N PRO A 186 -2.18 -8.55 20.30
CA PRO A 186 -2.15 -7.11 20.54
C PRO A 186 -1.51 -6.34 19.38
N LEU A 187 -1.55 -5.01 19.46
CA LEU A 187 -0.80 -4.13 18.56
C LEU A 187 0.69 -4.46 18.60
N ASN A 188 1.33 -4.42 17.44
CA ASN A 188 2.77 -4.57 17.32
C ASN A 188 3.49 -3.34 17.90
N THR A 189 4.40 -3.56 18.84
CA THR A 189 5.19 -2.53 19.52
C THR A 189 6.63 -2.44 19.01
N ASP A 190 7.01 -3.21 17.99
CA ASP A 190 8.35 -3.17 17.42
C ASP A 190 8.69 -1.77 16.92
N SER A 191 9.98 -1.43 17.03
CA SER A 191 10.49 -0.16 16.54
C SER A 191 10.26 -0.02 15.02
N LEU A 192 9.85 1.17 14.57
CA LEU A 192 9.71 1.50 13.16
C LEU A 192 11.00 1.33 12.36
N LYS A 193 12.16 1.35 13.02
CA LYS A 193 13.48 1.13 12.39
C LYS A 193 13.67 -0.29 11.85
N ASN A 194 12.90 -1.26 12.33
CA ASN A 194 13.20 -2.67 12.13
C ASN A 194 12.31 -3.35 11.08
N ASN A 195 11.32 -2.63 10.52
CA ASN A 195 10.37 -3.20 9.58
C ASN A 195 9.84 -2.18 8.58
N ALA A 196 9.20 -2.66 7.51
CA ALA A 196 8.68 -1.86 6.41
C ALA A 196 7.27 -1.28 6.67
N TRP A 197 6.71 -1.38 7.88
CA TRP A 197 5.35 -0.95 8.17
C TRP A 197 5.11 0.53 7.83
N PHE A 198 6.06 1.39 8.21
CA PHE A 198 5.95 2.82 7.95
C PHE A 198 6.02 3.15 6.45
N SER A 199 6.76 2.37 5.64
CA SER A 199 6.73 2.49 4.18
C SER A 199 5.33 2.23 3.62
N GLY A 200 4.62 1.23 4.12
CA GLY A 200 3.22 0.98 3.76
C GLY A 200 2.29 2.15 4.10
N ILE A 201 2.47 2.77 5.28
CA ILE A 201 1.73 3.99 5.66
C ILE A 201 2.12 5.19 4.77
N ILE A 202 3.39 5.34 4.41
CA ILE A 202 3.81 6.40 3.48
C ILE A 202 3.20 6.16 2.10
N GLU A 203 3.15 4.92 1.64
CA GLU A 203 2.55 4.56 0.34
C GLU A 203 1.08 5.00 0.26
N SER A 204 0.32 4.83 1.33
CA SER A 204 -1.09 5.27 1.40
C SER A 204 -1.20 6.80 1.58
N ASP A 205 -0.72 7.34 2.69
CA ASP A 205 -1.07 8.66 3.18
C ASP A 205 0.09 9.67 3.19
N GLY A 206 1.32 9.24 2.93
CA GLY A 206 2.50 10.11 2.93
C GLY A 206 2.52 11.06 1.73
N HIS A 207 3.07 12.26 1.94
CA HIS A 207 3.19 13.28 0.90
C HIS A 207 4.56 13.94 0.91
N PHE A 208 5.28 13.86 -0.23
CA PHE A 208 6.55 14.54 -0.46
C PHE A 208 6.29 15.92 -1.04
N ARG A 209 6.56 16.95 -0.26
CA ARG A 209 6.22 18.32 -0.60
C ARG A 209 7.45 19.17 -0.88
N ILE A 210 7.44 19.88 -2.02
CA ILE A 210 8.37 20.96 -2.36
C ILE A 210 7.59 22.27 -2.43
N ARG A 211 7.95 23.20 -1.57
CA ARG A 211 7.43 24.57 -1.63
C ARG A 211 8.51 25.48 -2.21
N THR A 212 8.15 26.26 -3.21
CA THR A 212 8.98 27.30 -3.81
C THR A 212 8.30 28.66 -3.65
N ALA A 213 8.99 29.61 -3.04
CA ALA A 213 8.58 31.01 -2.95
C ALA A 213 9.79 31.82 -3.45
N LEU A 214 9.84 32.10 -4.74
CA LEU A 214 11.01 32.68 -5.42
C LEU A 214 10.85 34.20 -5.65
N ALA A 215 9.63 34.70 -5.60
CA ALA A 215 9.34 36.12 -5.68
C ALA A 215 9.67 36.81 -4.33
N GLY A 216 10.28 38.00 -4.39
CA GLY A 216 10.60 38.80 -3.22
C GLY A 216 12.07 38.79 -2.83
N LYS A 217 12.41 39.58 -1.80
CA LYS A 217 13.78 39.83 -1.34
C LYS A 217 14.49 38.56 -0.82
N TYR A 218 13.71 37.61 -0.29
CA TYR A 218 14.25 36.39 0.31
C TYR A 218 13.62 35.16 -0.32
N PRO A 219 14.18 34.63 -1.43
CA PRO A 219 13.67 33.42 -2.05
C PRO A 219 13.79 32.24 -1.08
N LYS A 220 12.77 31.37 -1.07
CA LYS A 220 12.70 30.22 -0.17
C LYS A 220 12.28 28.96 -0.90
N ILE A 221 13.05 27.89 -0.71
CA ILE A 221 12.73 26.54 -1.14
C ILE A 221 12.67 25.66 0.11
N GLU A 222 11.60 24.91 0.27
CA GLU A 222 11.39 24.01 1.41
C GLU A 222 11.07 22.59 0.92
N CYS A 223 11.81 21.60 1.44
CA CYS A 223 11.54 20.18 1.26
C CYS A 223 10.98 19.63 2.56
N LYS A 224 9.77 19.06 2.51
CA LYS A 224 9.10 18.50 3.68
C LYS A 224 8.40 17.20 3.32
N PHE A 225 8.45 16.25 4.22
CA PHE A 225 7.53 15.12 4.25
C PHE A 225 6.36 15.48 5.17
N GLU A 226 5.15 15.15 4.76
CA GLU A 226 3.92 15.39 5.53
C GLU A 226 3.09 14.11 5.61
N LEU A 227 2.53 13.86 6.78
CA LEU A 227 1.52 12.83 7.00
C LEU A 227 0.38 13.44 7.82
N SER A 228 -0.84 13.30 7.32
CA SER A 228 -2.04 13.80 8.01
C SER A 228 -3.09 12.72 8.09
N GLN A 229 -3.67 12.54 9.27
CA GLN A 229 -4.71 11.55 9.55
C GLN A 229 -5.83 12.16 10.39
N ARG A 230 -7.04 11.64 10.29
CA ARG A 230 -8.12 12.01 11.21
C ARG A 230 -7.71 11.74 12.65
N GLN A 231 -8.17 12.56 13.59
CA GLN A 231 -7.87 12.32 15.00
C GLN A 231 -8.50 11.03 15.53
N LYS A 232 -9.65 10.67 15.01
CA LYS A 232 -10.36 9.44 15.36
C LYS A 232 -10.76 8.66 14.09
N ASP A 233 -10.77 7.36 14.20
CA ASP A 233 -11.35 6.50 13.17
C ASP A 233 -12.90 6.51 13.20
N HIS A 234 -13.54 5.72 12.34
CA HIS A 234 -15.00 5.65 12.26
C HIS A 234 -15.67 5.00 13.49
N LEU A 235 -14.90 4.30 14.32
CA LEU A 235 -15.35 3.71 15.59
C LEU A 235 -15.06 4.63 16.79
N GLY A 236 -14.44 5.79 16.57
CA GLY A 236 -14.09 6.76 17.61
C GLY A 236 -12.73 6.53 18.27
N TYR A 237 -11.95 5.54 17.87
CA TYR A 237 -10.61 5.28 18.41
C TYR A 237 -9.60 6.30 17.91
N SER A 238 -8.72 6.75 18.84
CA SER A 238 -7.75 7.80 18.56
C SER A 238 -6.56 7.30 17.74
N ASN A 239 -6.21 8.03 16.69
CA ASN A 239 -5.01 7.82 15.87
C ASN A 239 -3.75 8.46 16.46
N LYS A 240 -3.82 9.04 17.68
CA LYS A 240 -2.72 9.82 18.28
C LYS A 240 -1.48 8.97 18.54
N LEU A 241 -1.64 7.75 19.05
CA LEU A 241 -0.53 6.93 19.51
C LEU A 241 0.48 6.64 18.40
N PHE A 242 0.08 5.93 17.35
CA PHE A 242 0.99 5.57 16.25
C PHE A 242 1.54 6.79 15.50
N LEU A 243 0.77 7.89 15.41
CA LEU A 243 1.25 9.13 14.80
C LEU A 243 2.30 9.83 15.67
N THR A 244 2.18 9.71 17.00
CA THR A 244 3.20 10.19 17.93
C THR A 244 4.49 9.37 17.78
N ASP A 245 4.39 8.06 17.63
CA ASP A 245 5.54 7.17 17.40
C ASP A 245 6.27 7.53 16.11
N ILE A 246 5.52 7.80 15.02
CA ILE A 246 6.12 8.27 13.75
C ILE A 246 6.77 9.65 13.93
N ALA A 247 6.12 10.58 14.64
CA ALA A 247 6.68 11.90 14.89
C ALA A 247 7.98 11.84 15.69
N ASN A 248 8.03 11.02 16.72
CA ASN A 248 9.22 10.76 17.52
C ASN A 248 10.34 10.12 16.67
N PHE A 249 9.99 9.12 15.86
CA PHE A 249 10.94 8.47 14.95
C PHE A 249 11.57 9.46 13.98
N LEU A 250 10.80 10.40 13.41
CA LEU A 250 11.27 11.42 12.48
C LEU A 250 11.87 12.65 13.18
N ASN A 251 11.95 12.64 14.50
CA ASN A 251 12.39 13.78 15.29
C ASN A 251 11.62 15.08 14.93
N THR A 252 10.30 14.98 14.95
CA THR A 252 9.36 16.07 14.67
C THR A 252 8.21 16.06 15.68
N SER A 253 7.28 17.02 15.58
CA SER A 253 6.11 17.13 16.45
C SER A 253 4.81 16.79 15.73
N LEU A 254 3.90 16.15 16.46
CA LEU A 254 2.51 15.95 16.03
C LEU A 254 1.72 17.21 16.35
N LYS A 255 1.00 17.77 15.37
CA LYS A 255 0.18 18.98 15.50
C LYS A 255 -1.28 18.66 15.24
N ASN A 256 -2.15 19.29 16.02
CA ASN A 256 -3.57 19.35 15.70
C ASN A 256 -3.80 20.34 14.55
N ILE A 257 -4.65 19.94 13.63
CA ILE A 257 -5.08 20.80 12.52
C ILE A 257 -6.57 20.61 12.27
N ARG A 258 -7.21 21.58 11.66
CA ARG A 258 -8.65 21.55 11.36
C ARG A 258 -9.53 21.27 12.59
N GLU A 259 -9.15 21.75 13.76
CA GLU A 259 -9.83 21.47 15.04
C GLU A 259 -11.29 21.93 15.03
N ASN A 260 -11.58 23.03 14.33
CA ASN A 260 -12.93 23.60 14.20
C ASN A 260 -13.73 23.01 13.04
N THR A 261 -13.37 21.83 12.52
CA THR A 261 -14.09 21.15 11.44
C THR A 261 -14.74 19.86 11.95
N ILE A 262 -15.69 19.31 11.16
CA ILE A 262 -16.35 18.02 11.44
C ILE A 262 -15.32 16.88 11.52
N HIS A 263 -14.17 17.04 10.87
CA HIS A 263 -13.12 16.02 10.81
C HIS A 263 -11.76 16.62 11.24
N PRO A 264 -11.55 16.83 12.53
CA PRO A 264 -10.26 17.28 13.04
C PRO A 264 -9.17 16.26 12.71
N GLN A 265 -7.95 16.75 12.47
CA GLN A 265 -6.84 15.91 12.01
C GLN A 265 -5.61 16.13 12.88
N TYR A 266 -4.75 15.10 12.93
CA TYR A 266 -3.36 15.20 13.31
C TYR A 266 -2.51 15.36 12.05
N ARG A 267 -1.45 16.17 12.16
CA ARG A 267 -0.42 16.29 11.12
C ARG A 267 0.96 16.24 11.74
N LEU A 268 1.82 15.41 11.20
CA LEU A 268 3.25 15.52 11.38
C LEU A 268 3.91 16.01 10.10
N ARG A 269 5.00 16.76 10.25
CA ARG A 269 5.75 17.33 9.13
C ARG A 269 7.21 17.41 9.50
N THR A 270 8.11 16.93 8.65
CA THR A 270 9.53 17.16 8.84
C THR A 270 9.85 18.67 8.72
N VAL A 271 10.72 19.16 9.57
CA VAL A 271 10.97 20.60 9.69
C VAL A 271 12.39 21.02 9.31
N ASN A 272 13.33 20.08 9.28
CA ASN A 272 14.75 20.35 9.02
C ASN A 272 15.40 19.20 8.24
N LEU A 273 16.63 19.43 7.78
CA LEU A 273 17.41 18.44 7.03
C LEU A 273 17.61 17.14 7.81
N LYS A 274 17.87 17.21 9.13
CA LYS A 274 18.09 16.03 9.97
C LYS A 274 16.88 15.10 9.97
N SER A 275 15.66 15.63 10.14
CA SER A 275 14.41 14.86 10.07
C SER A 275 14.21 14.23 8.70
N ASN A 276 14.53 14.96 7.63
CA ASN A 276 14.44 14.45 6.26
C ASN A 276 15.44 13.31 6.01
N LEU A 277 16.67 13.42 6.52
CA LEU A 277 17.71 12.38 6.38
C LEU A 277 17.32 11.10 7.13
N ILE A 278 16.65 11.19 8.29
CA ILE A 278 16.12 10.02 9.00
C ILE A 278 15.14 9.27 8.07
N LEU A 279 14.24 9.99 7.41
CA LEU A 279 13.28 9.38 6.48
C LEU A 279 13.97 8.76 5.27
N ILE A 280 14.97 9.45 4.67
CA ILE A 280 15.72 8.92 3.54
C ILE A 280 16.42 7.62 3.91
N ASN A 281 17.11 7.58 5.05
CA ASN A 281 17.81 6.39 5.51
C ASN A 281 16.84 5.22 5.73
N TYR A 282 15.67 5.50 6.30
CA TYR A 282 14.62 4.51 6.44
C TYR A 282 14.13 3.98 5.09
N LEU A 283 13.82 4.86 4.12
CA LEU A 283 13.32 4.46 2.80
C LEU A 283 14.39 3.83 1.90
N ASN A 284 15.67 3.99 2.21
CA ASN A 284 16.74 3.24 1.53
C ASN A 284 16.73 1.75 1.95
N GLU A 285 16.37 1.45 3.20
CA GLU A 285 16.29 0.08 3.73
C GLU A 285 14.91 -0.56 3.45
N PHE A 286 13.84 0.24 3.56
CA PHE A 286 12.46 -0.16 3.36
C PHE A 286 11.82 0.70 2.26
N PRO A 287 12.08 0.42 0.97
CA PRO A 287 11.64 1.27 -0.13
C PRO A 287 10.12 1.30 -0.31
N LEU A 288 9.63 2.33 -0.97
CA LEU A 288 8.28 2.41 -1.53
C LEU A 288 8.22 1.60 -2.82
N PHE A 289 7.02 1.17 -3.19
CA PHE A 289 6.79 0.34 -4.38
C PHE A 289 5.78 0.94 -5.36
N GLY A 290 4.91 1.84 -4.93
CA GLY A 290 3.99 2.56 -5.79
C GLY A 290 4.63 3.76 -6.51
N SER A 291 3.78 4.55 -7.14
CA SER A 291 4.19 5.78 -7.82
C SER A 291 4.90 6.79 -6.91
N LYS A 292 4.64 6.73 -5.59
CA LYS A 292 5.32 7.57 -4.59
C LYS A 292 6.82 7.29 -4.48
N PHE A 293 7.31 6.12 -4.92
CA PHE A 293 8.74 5.86 -5.07
C PHE A 293 9.42 6.90 -5.96
N LEU A 294 8.80 7.23 -7.08
CA LEU A 294 9.34 8.21 -8.04
C LEU A 294 9.33 9.63 -7.43
N ASP A 295 8.28 9.97 -6.68
CA ASP A 295 8.19 11.25 -5.99
C ASP A 295 9.23 11.36 -4.87
N ASN A 296 9.49 10.28 -4.14
CA ASN A 296 10.57 10.21 -3.16
C ASN A 296 11.94 10.42 -3.81
N ASN A 297 12.19 9.86 -4.99
CA ASN A 297 13.46 10.03 -5.69
C ASN A 297 13.68 11.49 -6.11
N ASN A 298 12.67 12.13 -6.72
CA ASN A 298 12.77 13.55 -7.08
C ASN A 298 12.95 14.42 -5.82
N TRP A 299 12.21 14.12 -4.75
CA TRP A 299 12.32 14.82 -3.46
C TRP A 299 13.72 14.67 -2.84
N LYS A 300 14.29 13.45 -2.87
CA LYS A 300 15.64 13.15 -2.41
C LYS A 300 16.70 13.88 -3.23
N GLU A 301 16.54 13.95 -4.54
CA GLU A 301 17.46 14.67 -5.43
C GLU A 301 17.46 16.17 -5.13
N ILE A 302 16.28 16.77 -4.93
CA ILE A 302 16.18 18.18 -4.49
C ILE A 302 16.81 18.36 -3.11
N LEU A 303 16.60 17.43 -2.18
CA LEU A 303 17.15 17.52 -0.84
C LEU A 303 18.69 17.48 -0.82
N ASN A 304 19.32 16.76 -1.75
CA ASN A 304 20.77 16.72 -1.89
C ASN A 304 21.37 18.10 -2.21
N LEU A 305 20.60 19.00 -2.83
CA LEU A 305 21.04 20.38 -3.10
C LEU A 305 21.14 21.23 -1.81
N PHE A 306 20.56 20.75 -0.68
CA PHE A 306 20.66 21.42 0.62
C PHE A 306 21.88 21.03 1.44
N ASN A 307 22.74 20.15 0.92
CA ASN A 307 23.91 19.69 1.65
C ASN A 307 25.19 20.35 1.07
N PRO A 308 25.94 21.18 1.84
CA PRO A 308 25.66 21.60 3.22
C PRO A 308 24.58 22.69 3.33
N ARG A 309 24.35 23.47 2.28
CA ARG A 309 23.32 24.54 2.22
C ARG A 309 22.89 24.77 0.78
N PHE A 310 21.60 25.02 0.56
CA PHE A 310 21.07 25.33 -0.77
C PHE A 310 21.71 26.61 -1.33
N LYS A 311 22.30 26.51 -2.51
CA LYS A 311 22.81 27.66 -3.26
C LYS A 311 21.72 28.12 -4.25
N TYR A 312 21.29 29.37 -4.13
CA TYR A 312 20.26 29.99 -4.99
C TYR A 312 20.85 30.44 -6.33
N SER A 313 21.55 29.54 -7.06
CA SER A 313 21.93 29.75 -8.46
C SER A 313 20.73 29.47 -9.36
N GLN A 314 20.70 30.09 -10.55
CA GLN A 314 19.64 29.84 -11.53
C GLN A 314 19.55 28.35 -11.89
N GLU A 315 20.69 27.71 -12.11
CA GLU A 315 20.77 26.26 -12.39
C GLU A 315 20.07 25.40 -11.32
N ASN A 316 20.36 25.64 -10.03
CA ASN A 316 19.73 24.90 -8.94
C ASN A 316 18.23 25.21 -8.82
N ILE A 317 17.82 26.44 -9.05
CA ILE A 317 16.41 26.84 -9.06
C ILE A 317 15.68 26.10 -10.19
N ASP A 318 16.21 26.13 -11.41
CA ASP A 318 15.62 25.46 -12.57
C ASP A 318 15.54 23.94 -12.36
N LYS A 319 16.59 23.33 -11.81
CA LYS A 319 16.57 21.92 -11.42
C LYS A 319 15.46 21.60 -10.43
N VAL A 320 15.29 22.41 -9.39
CA VAL A 320 14.20 22.22 -8.40
C VAL A 320 12.83 22.36 -9.07
N LEU A 321 12.65 23.36 -9.93
CA LEU A 321 11.36 23.58 -10.62
C LEU A 321 11.03 22.42 -11.56
N ASN A 322 12.00 21.92 -12.31
CA ASN A 322 11.84 20.78 -13.21
C ASN A 322 11.44 19.51 -12.43
N LEU A 323 12.22 19.11 -11.40
CA LEU A 323 11.92 17.95 -10.58
C LEU A 323 10.55 18.07 -9.89
N LYS A 324 10.22 19.26 -9.38
CA LYS A 324 8.91 19.53 -8.76
C LYS A 324 7.75 19.39 -9.76
N SER A 325 7.97 19.75 -11.03
CA SER A 325 6.93 19.62 -12.08
C SER A 325 6.60 18.17 -12.41
N GLU A 326 7.46 17.24 -12.03
CA GLU A 326 7.32 15.80 -12.20
C GLU A 326 6.91 15.07 -10.92
N MET A 327 6.39 15.75 -9.92
CA MET A 327 6.01 15.15 -8.63
C MET A 327 4.51 15.16 -8.41
N ASN A 328 4.04 14.19 -7.64
CA ASN A 328 2.66 14.05 -7.18
C ASN A 328 1.67 13.99 -8.38
N ASP A 329 0.61 14.80 -8.34
CA ASP A 329 -0.44 14.79 -9.38
C ASP A 329 0.03 15.38 -10.73
N LYS A 330 1.22 15.98 -10.78
CA LYS A 330 1.80 16.53 -12.00
C LYS A 330 2.57 15.49 -12.80
N ARG A 331 2.93 14.36 -12.21
CA ARG A 331 3.65 13.30 -12.88
C ARG A 331 2.79 12.62 -13.94
N THR A 332 3.31 12.53 -15.15
CA THR A 332 2.66 11.89 -16.31
C THR A 332 3.42 10.65 -16.78
N ILE A 333 4.74 10.55 -16.45
CA ILE A 333 5.58 9.43 -16.85
C ILE A 333 5.91 8.59 -15.62
N PHE A 334 5.69 7.28 -15.72
CA PHE A 334 5.90 6.31 -14.65
C PHE A 334 6.83 5.20 -15.12
N THR A 335 7.79 4.82 -14.27
CA THR A 335 8.68 3.68 -14.45
C THR A 335 8.49 2.72 -13.27
N TRP A 336 8.63 1.41 -13.48
CA TRP A 336 8.25 0.39 -12.51
C TRP A 336 9.35 -0.62 -12.19
N ASN A 337 10.59 -0.40 -12.66
CA ASN A 337 11.73 -1.31 -12.44
C ASN A 337 12.02 -1.53 -10.93
N HIS A 338 11.63 -0.58 -10.08
CA HIS A 338 11.79 -0.69 -8.62
C HIS A 338 10.89 -1.76 -7.99
N LEU A 339 9.84 -2.23 -8.68
CA LEU A 339 8.98 -3.31 -8.19
C LEU A 339 9.70 -4.65 -8.05
N GLU A 340 10.79 -4.88 -8.79
CA GLU A 340 11.61 -6.08 -8.68
C GLU A 340 12.13 -6.30 -7.25
N LYS A 341 12.31 -5.23 -6.48
CA LYS A 341 12.75 -5.29 -5.08
C LYS A 341 11.67 -5.78 -4.11
N LEU A 342 10.42 -5.84 -4.54
CA LEU A 342 9.32 -6.41 -3.76
C LEU A 342 9.24 -7.94 -3.93
N LEU A 343 9.78 -8.46 -5.00
CA LEU A 343 9.85 -9.89 -5.30
C LEU A 343 10.95 -10.57 -4.50
#